data_d187995f02c51d99d6dbd87ee8e03ee2
#
_entry.id   d187995f02c51d99d6dbd87ee8e03ee2
#
_cell.length_a   1.000
_cell.length_b   1.000
_cell.length_c   1.000
_cell.angle_alpha   90.00
_cell.angle_beta   90.00
_cell.angle_gamma   90.00
#
_symmetry.space_group_name_H-M   'P 1'
#
loop_
_entity.id
_entity.type
_entity.pdbx_description
1 polymer ?
#
loop_
_entity_poly.entity_id
_entity_poly.type
_entity_poly.pdbx_seq_one_letter_code
_entity_poly.pdbx_strand_id
1 'polypeptide(L)'
;MREGTFTIGEAAARAGVSPDTIRYYERLGVLEPAPRSANGYRYYSQAVVGRLLFIRNAIQFGFRVKQLAGFLKRCDSGHPPCGAVRAEGARLLNEMDRRLTELTAARGMMAETLAKWDDRLDRTPPGARAYLLWNAASIPKQP
;
A
#
# COMPACT_ATOMS: atom_id res chain seq x y z
N MET A 1 32.60 17.81 1.43
CA MET A 1 31.48 16.85 1.31
C MET A 1 31.89 15.81 0.27
N ARG A 2 31.79 14.52 0.59
CA ARG A 2 32.06 13.49 -0.42
C ARG A 2 30.88 13.49 -1.40
N GLU A 3 31.12 13.62 -2.69
CA GLU A 3 30.10 13.53 -3.72
C GLU A 3 29.31 12.22 -3.55
N GLY A 4 27.99 12.32 -3.53
CA GLY A 4 27.08 11.16 -3.45
C GLY A 4 26.75 10.65 -2.05
N THR A 5 26.99 11.43 -0.98
CA THR A 5 26.54 11.10 0.38
C THR A 5 25.50 12.11 0.90
N PHE A 6 24.47 11.62 1.58
CA PHE A 6 23.31 12.39 2.03
C PHE A 6 23.11 12.24 3.53
N THR A 7 22.67 13.29 4.19
CA THR A 7 22.11 13.18 5.53
C THR A 7 20.82 12.36 5.52
N ILE A 8 20.36 11.92 6.68
CA ILE A 8 19.10 11.16 6.77
C ILE A 8 17.91 11.94 6.20
N GLY A 9 17.86 13.26 6.41
CA GLY A 9 16.80 14.11 5.87
C GLY A 9 16.83 14.19 4.35
N GLU A 10 18.02 14.36 3.75
CA GLU A 10 18.20 14.39 2.29
C GLU A 10 17.91 13.03 1.65
N ALA A 11 18.37 11.93 2.26
CA ALA A 11 18.08 10.58 1.79
C ALA A 11 16.57 10.29 1.84
N ALA A 12 15.90 10.69 2.93
CA ALA A 12 14.46 10.55 3.12
C ALA A 12 13.68 11.31 2.05
N ALA A 13 14.03 12.59 1.82
CA ALA A 13 13.40 13.42 0.79
C ALA A 13 13.55 12.82 -0.61
N ARG A 14 14.77 12.36 -0.97
CA ARG A 14 15.04 11.72 -2.26
C ARG A 14 14.29 10.40 -2.47
N ALA A 15 14.14 9.63 -1.40
CA ALA A 15 13.42 8.35 -1.44
C ALA A 15 11.90 8.52 -1.28
N GLY A 16 11.40 9.73 -0.92
CA GLY A 16 9.99 9.97 -0.67
C GLY A 16 9.46 9.23 0.56
N VAL A 17 10.27 9.15 1.62
CA VAL A 17 9.94 8.54 2.91
C VAL A 17 10.29 9.49 4.05
N SER A 18 9.88 9.20 5.29
CA SER A 18 10.32 9.97 6.45
C SER A 18 11.67 9.49 7.00
N PRO A 19 12.43 10.33 7.71
CA PRO A 19 13.62 9.89 8.45
C PRO A 19 13.33 8.76 9.44
N ASP A 20 12.16 8.76 10.07
CA ASP A 20 11.74 7.69 10.99
C ASP A 20 11.47 6.38 10.26
N THR A 21 10.99 6.44 9.02
CA THR A 21 10.86 5.26 8.15
C THR A 21 12.23 4.64 7.87
N ILE A 22 13.26 5.45 7.59
CA ILE A 22 14.63 4.96 7.40
C ILE A 22 15.12 4.25 8.66
N ARG A 23 14.97 4.86 9.85
CA ARG A 23 15.34 4.26 11.14
C ARG A 23 14.57 2.96 11.40
N TYR A 24 13.31 2.93 11.04
CA TYR A 24 12.48 1.72 11.13
C TYR A 24 13.01 0.59 10.24
N TYR A 25 13.39 0.88 9.00
CA TYR A 25 13.97 -0.08 8.08
C TYR A 25 15.35 -0.60 8.56
N GLU A 26 16.18 0.27 9.13
CA GLU A 26 17.43 -0.12 9.77
C GLU A 26 17.18 -1.10 10.94
N ARG A 27 16.21 -0.80 11.83
CA ARG A 27 15.86 -1.70 12.94
C ARG A 27 15.33 -3.05 12.50
N LEU A 28 14.61 -3.11 11.39
CA LEU A 28 14.08 -4.37 10.83
C LEU A 28 15.10 -5.14 9.98
N GLY A 29 16.29 -4.60 9.76
CA GLY A 29 17.31 -5.23 8.93
C GLY A 29 16.97 -5.25 7.42
N VAL A 30 16.02 -4.43 6.97
CA VAL A 30 15.71 -4.22 5.54
C VAL A 30 16.77 -3.32 4.91
N LEU A 31 17.30 -2.41 5.70
CA LEU A 31 18.37 -1.49 5.36
C LEU A 31 19.50 -1.65 6.36
N GLU A 32 20.73 -1.74 5.88
CA GLU A 32 21.89 -1.71 6.78
C GLU A 32 22.05 -0.32 7.38
N PRO A 33 22.31 -0.22 8.70
CA PRO A 33 22.56 1.05 9.33
C PRO A 33 23.77 1.76 8.71
N ALA A 34 23.59 3.00 8.28
CA ALA A 34 24.70 3.77 7.74
C ALA A 34 25.81 3.96 8.80
N PRO A 35 27.08 3.84 8.44
CA PRO A 35 28.18 4.05 9.36
C PRO A 35 28.17 5.50 9.87
N ARG A 36 28.60 5.69 11.11
CA ARG A 36 28.81 7.03 11.68
C ARG A 36 30.16 7.59 11.17
N SER A 37 30.16 8.82 10.73
CA SER A 37 31.38 9.54 10.40
C SER A 37 32.09 10.04 11.67
N ALA A 38 33.29 10.59 11.51
CA ALA A 38 34.07 11.15 12.61
C ALA A 38 33.36 12.24 13.43
N ASN A 39 32.40 12.96 12.81
CA ASN A 39 31.56 13.96 13.45
C ASN A 39 30.29 13.37 14.11
N GLY A 40 30.14 12.03 14.15
CA GLY A 40 29.02 11.33 14.78
C GLY A 40 27.75 11.23 13.95
N TYR A 41 27.68 11.89 12.78
CA TYR A 41 26.51 11.83 11.90
C TYR A 41 26.54 10.60 10.97
N ARG A 42 25.35 10.12 10.60
CA ARG A 42 25.19 9.08 9.56
C ARG A 42 25.02 9.72 8.19
N TYR A 43 25.74 9.17 7.21
CA TYR A 43 25.63 9.58 5.82
C TYR A 43 25.25 8.38 4.95
N TYR A 44 24.31 8.58 4.06
CA TYR A 44 23.71 7.59 3.19
C TYR A 44 24.21 7.78 1.77
N SER A 45 24.65 6.72 1.13
CA SER A 45 25.13 6.75 -0.25
C SER A 45 23.97 6.79 -1.25
N GLN A 46 24.25 7.12 -2.51
CA GLN A 46 23.29 7.03 -3.61
C GLN A 46 22.71 5.60 -3.76
N ALA A 47 23.53 4.57 -3.52
CA ALA A 47 23.09 3.18 -3.54
C ALA A 47 22.01 2.90 -2.46
N VAL A 48 22.18 3.46 -1.27
CA VAL A 48 21.19 3.36 -0.19
C VAL A 48 19.89 4.07 -0.56
N VAL A 49 19.96 5.24 -1.20
CA VAL A 49 18.76 5.93 -1.71
C VAL A 49 18.03 5.07 -2.75
N GLY A 50 18.75 4.45 -3.67
CA GLY A 50 18.19 3.50 -4.64
C GLY A 50 17.50 2.31 -3.96
N ARG A 51 18.12 1.74 -2.91
CA ARG A 51 17.54 0.66 -2.11
C ARG A 51 16.27 1.11 -1.37
N LEU A 52 16.26 2.32 -0.82
CA LEU A 52 15.06 2.90 -0.18
C LEU A 52 13.90 3.05 -1.17
N LEU A 53 14.15 3.55 -2.38
CA LEU A 53 13.16 3.65 -3.45
C LEU A 53 12.59 2.28 -3.81
N PHE A 54 13.45 1.27 -3.97
CA PHE A 54 13.03 -0.11 -4.23
C PHE A 54 12.13 -0.65 -3.13
N ILE A 55 12.54 -0.51 -1.85
CA ILE A 55 11.77 -0.97 -0.69
C ILE A 55 10.40 -0.29 -0.66
N ARG A 56 10.34 1.03 -0.82
CA ARG A 56 9.09 1.80 -0.85
C ARG A 56 8.14 1.28 -1.94
N ASN A 57 8.64 1.11 -3.15
CA ASN A 57 7.83 0.64 -4.28
C ASN A 57 7.34 -0.80 -4.06
N ALA A 58 8.18 -1.68 -3.54
CA ALA A 58 7.78 -3.05 -3.22
C ALA A 58 6.67 -3.10 -2.15
N ILE A 59 6.75 -2.23 -1.13
CA ILE A 59 5.70 -2.10 -0.11
C ILE A 59 4.39 -1.58 -0.73
N GLN A 60 4.45 -0.63 -1.65
CA GLN A 60 3.27 -0.15 -2.39
C GLN A 60 2.60 -1.26 -3.22
N PHE A 61 3.38 -2.21 -3.74
CA PHE A 61 2.85 -3.40 -4.41
C PHE A 61 2.29 -4.46 -3.44
N GLY A 62 2.45 -4.26 -2.13
CA GLY A 62 1.90 -5.14 -1.10
C GLY A 62 2.90 -6.14 -0.49
N PHE A 63 4.19 -6.06 -0.84
CA PHE A 63 5.21 -6.84 -0.14
C PHE A 63 5.29 -6.43 1.33
N ARG A 64 5.43 -7.42 2.21
CA ARG A 64 5.61 -7.16 3.65
C ARG A 64 7.05 -6.81 3.95
N VAL A 65 7.29 -5.82 4.80
CA VAL A 65 8.64 -5.34 5.15
C VAL A 65 9.55 -6.48 5.65
N LYS A 66 9.06 -7.35 6.53
CA LYS A 66 9.81 -8.51 7.03
C LYS A 66 10.19 -9.50 5.92
N GLN A 67 9.33 -9.69 4.93
CA GLN A 67 9.59 -10.57 3.79
C GLN A 67 10.68 -9.96 2.89
N LEU A 68 10.61 -8.65 2.64
CA LEU A 68 11.64 -7.92 1.91
C LEU A 68 13.00 -8.01 2.61
N ALA A 69 13.04 -7.92 3.95
CA ALA A 69 14.27 -8.10 4.71
C ALA A 69 14.94 -9.45 4.40
N GLY A 70 14.16 -10.54 4.39
CA GLY A 70 14.65 -11.88 4.05
C GLY A 70 15.16 -11.97 2.60
N PHE A 71 14.45 -11.36 1.65
CA PHE A 71 14.87 -11.36 0.24
C PHE A 71 16.16 -10.55 0.02
N LEU A 72 16.23 -9.36 0.60
CA LEU A 72 17.39 -8.47 0.46
C LEU A 72 18.64 -9.06 1.11
N LYS A 73 18.51 -9.66 2.30
CA LYS A 73 19.62 -10.36 2.96
C LYS A 73 20.20 -11.49 2.10
N ARG A 74 19.35 -12.25 1.39
CA ARG A 74 19.80 -13.29 0.47
C ARG A 74 20.49 -12.69 -0.77
N CYS A 75 19.99 -11.55 -1.29
CA CYS A 75 20.68 -10.84 -2.36
C CYS A 75 22.06 -10.36 -1.95
N ASP A 76 22.17 -9.79 -0.75
CA ASP A 76 23.44 -9.27 -0.20
C ASP A 76 24.46 -10.40 0.04
N SER A 77 23.99 -11.63 0.32
CA SER A 77 24.85 -12.83 0.44
C SER A 77 25.17 -13.52 -0.88
N GLY A 78 24.82 -12.93 -2.02
CA GLY A 78 25.10 -13.50 -3.35
C GLY A 78 24.17 -14.63 -3.81
N HIS A 79 23.05 -14.85 -3.09
CA HIS A 79 22.06 -15.89 -3.39
C HIS A 79 20.67 -15.27 -3.63
N PRO A 80 20.49 -14.50 -4.71
CA PRO A 80 19.24 -13.77 -4.95
C PRO A 80 18.05 -14.74 -5.10
N PRO A 81 16.95 -14.52 -4.34
CA PRO A 81 15.80 -15.41 -4.34
C PRO A 81 14.81 -15.08 -5.47
N CYS A 82 15.30 -14.97 -6.71
CA CYS A 82 14.51 -14.49 -7.86
C CYS A 82 13.20 -15.25 -8.04
N GLY A 83 13.22 -16.58 -7.92
CA GLY A 83 12.01 -17.42 -8.04
C GLY A 83 10.99 -17.10 -6.94
N ALA A 84 11.43 -16.94 -5.69
CA ALA A 84 10.56 -16.63 -4.57
C ALA A 84 9.97 -15.20 -4.67
N VAL A 85 10.77 -14.23 -5.09
CA VAL A 85 10.32 -12.83 -5.32
C VAL A 85 9.28 -12.80 -6.44
N ARG A 86 9.53 -13.49 -7.56
CA ARG A 86 8.60 -13.59 -8.68
C ARG A 86 7.28 -14.26 -8.26
N ALA A 87 7.35 -15.36 -7.52
CA ALA A 87 6.18 -16.09 -7.04
C ALA A 87 5.31 -15.21 -6.13
N GLU A 88 5.94 -14.46 -5.21
CA GLU A 88 5.21 -13.53 -4.36
C GLU A 88 4.60 -12.37 -5.15
N GLY A 89 5.30 -11.82 -6.12
CA GLY A 89 4.76 -10.81 -7.04
C GLY A 89 3.53 -11.31 -7.80
N ALA A 90 3.57 -12.54 -8.32
CA ALA A 90 2.43 -13.16 -8.99
C ALA A 90 1.24 -13.36 -8.04
N ARG A 91 1.49 -13.79 -6.80
CA ARG A 91 0.44 -13.93 -5.78
C ARG A 91 -0.22 -12.58 -5.46
N LEU A 92 0.59 -11.53 -5.30
CA LEU A 92 0.08 -10.17 -5.03
C LEU A 92 -0.74 -9.65 -6.20
N LEU A 93 -0.31 -9.88 -7.44
CA LEU A 93 -1.06 -9.48 -8.63
C LEU A 93 -2.43 -10.19 -8.68
N ASN A 94 -2.47 -11.51 -8.48
CA ASN A 94 -3.73 -12.26 -8.42
C ASN A 94 -4.67 -11.74 -7.33
N GLU A 95 -4.14 -11.37 -6.17
CA GLU A 95 -4.93 -10.78 -5.09
C GLU A 95 -5.50 -9.41 -5.47
N MET A 96 -4.74 -8.58 -6.19
CA MET A 96 -5.21 -7.30 -6.73
C MET A 96 -6.34 -7.50 -7.74
N ASP A 97 -6.18 -8.45 -8.67
CA ASP A 97 -7.19 -8.76 -9.69
C ASP A 97 -8.50 -9.22 -9.05
N ARG A 98 -8.41 -10.07 -8.01
CA ARG A 98 -9.57 -10.50 -7.24
C ARG A 98 -10.29 -9.31 -6.59
N ARG A 99 -9.54 -8.41 -5.92
CA ARG A 99 -10.11 -7.21 -5.29
C ARG A 99 -10.73 -6.26 -6.31
N LEU A 100 -10.10 -6.09 -7.48
CA LEU A 100 -10.67 -5.27 -8.55
C LEU A 100 -12.01 -5.84 -9.04
N THR A 101 -12.10 -7.16 -9.20
CA THR A 101 -13.35 -7.84 -9.58
C THR A 101 -14.45 -7.63 -8.54
N GLU A 102 -14.13 -7.83 -7.25
CA GLU A 102 -15.07 -7.62 -6.14
C GLU A 102 -15.55 -6.17 -6.05
N LEU A 103 -14.64 -5.20 -6.17
CA LEU A 103 -14.96 -3.78 -6.14
C LEU A 103 -15.80 -3.35 -7.36
N THR A 104 -15.50 -3.90 -8.54
CA THR A 104 -16.27 -3.63 -9.75
C THR A 104 -17.71 -4.14 -9.61
N ALA A 105 -17.89 -5.34 -9.06
CA ALA A 105 -19.21 -5.89 -8.80
C ALA A 105 -19.98 -5.06 -7.75
N ALA A 106 -19.32 -4.69 -6.64
CA ALA A 106 -19.92 -3.86 -5.60
C ALA A 106 -20.32 -2.48 -6.14
N ARG A 107 -19.48 -1.86 -6.98
CA ARG A 107 -19.78 -0.61 -7.65
C ARG A 107 -21.02 -0.73 -8.56
N GLY A 108 -21.13 -1.82 -9.31
CA GLY A 108 -22.29 -2.10 -10.16
C GLY A 108 -23.58 -2.17 -9.34
N MET A 109 -23.59 -2.96 -8.28
CA MET A 109 -24.74 -3.07 -7.38
C MET A 109 -25.12 -1.71 -6.74
N MET A 110 -24.13 -0.91 -6.35
CA MET A 110 -24.39 0.40 -5.80
C MET A 110 -25.01 1.35 -6.85
N ALA A 111 -24.49 1.35 -8.07
CA ALA A 111 -25.03 2.16 -9.16
C ALA A 111 -26.49 1.81 -9.48
N GLU A 112 -26.81 0.52 -9.55
CA GLU A 112 -28.20 0.07 -9.71
C GLU A 112 -29.10 0.47 -8.56
N THR A 113 -28.60 0.40 -7.32
CA THR A 113 -29.34 0.81 -6.14
C THR A 113 -29.63 2.30 -6.15
N LEU A 114 -28.63 3.11 -6.49
CA LEU A 114 -28.79 4.56 -6.61
C LEU A 114 -29.82 4.91 -7.69
N ALA A 115 -29.77 4.29 -8.85
CA ALA A 115 -30.75 4.52 -9.92
C ALA A 115 -32.20 4.20 -9.46
N LYS A 116 -32.39 3.10 -8.68
CA LYS A 116 -33.68 2.77 -8.09
C LYS A 116 -34.14 3.80 -7.07
N TRP A 117 -33.22 4.37 -6.29
CA TRP A 117 -33.51 5.40 -5.31
C TRP A 117 -33.89 6.72 -6.00
N ASP A 118 -33.17 7.10 -7.07
CA ASP A 118 -33.49 8.30 -7.87
C ASP A 118 -34.89 8.18 -8.47
N ASP A 119 -35.22 7.06 -9.11
CA ASP A 119 -36.58 6.79 -9.65
C ASP A 119 -37.67 6.87 -8.55
N ARG A 120 -37.38 6.35 -7.35
CA ARG A 120 -38.31 6.45 -6.22
C ARG A 120 -38.48 7.88 -5.73
N LEU A 121 -37.41 8.67 -5.65
CA LEU A 121 -37.45 10.07 -5.27
C LEU A 121 -38.28 10.89 -6.27
N ASP A 122 -38.06 10.67 -7.56
CA ASP A 122 -38.74 11.37 -8.65
C ASP A 122 -40.25 11.08 -8.65
N ARG A 123 -40.67 9.87 -8.26
CA ARG A 123 -42.07 9.48 -8.16
C ARG A 123 -42.73 9.83 -6.82
N THR A 124 -41.97 10.36 -5.85
CA THR A 124 -42.51 10.72 -4.54
C THR A 124 -43.16 12.10 -4.62
N PRO A 125 -44.48 12.25 -4.31
CA PRO A 125 -45.16 13.53 -4.37
C PRO A 125 -44.55 14.56 -3.41
N PRO A 126 -44.64 15.85 -3.71
CA PRO A 126 -44.24 16.94 -2.81
C PRO A 126 -44.87 16.77 -1.42
N GLY A 127 -44.06 16.80 -0.37
CA GLY A 127 -44.49 16.64 1.03
C GLY A 127 -44.61 15.19 1.53
N ALA A 128 -44.48 14.19 0.65
CA ALA A 128 -44.40 12.79 1.02
C ALA A 128 -42.98 12.39 1.39
N ARG A 129 -42.80 11.29 2.18
CA ARG A 129 -41.49 10.75 2.57
C ARG A 129 -41.12 9.62 1.62
N ALA A 130 -39.97 9.73 0.97
CA ALA A 130 -39.33 8.61 0.25
C ALA A 130 -38.50 7.76 1.24
N TYR A 131 -38.89 6.52 1.40
CA TYR A 131 -38.14 5.56 2.23
C TYR A 131 -37.17 4.77 1.33
N LEU A 132 -35.89 5.17 1.32
CA LEU A 132 -34.88 4.55 0.45
C LEU A 132 -34.35 3.22 1.02
N LEU A 133 -34.05 3.18 2.32
CA LEU A 133 -33.46 2.01 2.99
C LEU A 133 -34.49 1.02 3.50
N TRP A 134 -35.75 1.46 3.70
CA TRP A 134 -36.81 0.65 4.29
C TRP A 134 -38.04 0.66 3.38
N ASN A 135 -38.42 -0.50 2.91
CA ASN A 135 -39.70 -0.68 2.24
C ASN A 135 -40.65 -1.37 3.22
N ALA A 136 -41.65 -0.65 3.74
CA ALA A 136 -42.63 -1.19 4.66
C ALA A 136 -43.39 -2.43 4.11
N ALA A 137 -43.37 -2.61 2.78
CA ALA A 137 -43.94 -3.80 2.13
C ALA A 137 -43.06 -5.06 2.22
N SER A 138 -41.82 -4.93 2.70
CA SER A 138 -40.86 -6.04 2.80
C SER A 138 -40.73 -6.61 4.24
N ILE A 139 -41.55 -6.16 5.18
CA ILE A 139 -41.63 -6.80 6.52
C ILE A 139 -42.47 -8.06 6.37
N PRO A 140 -41.87 -9.27 6.53
CA PRO A 140 -42.72 -10.43 6.74
C PRO A 140 -43.55 -10.15 8.00
N LYS A 141 -44.86 -10.16 7.86
CA LYS A 141 -45.76 -10.15 9.02
C LYS A 141 -45.31 -11.30 9.93
N GLN A 142 -44.79 -10.96 11.09
CA GLN A 142 -44.49 -11.95 12.11
C GLN A 142 -45.82 -12.63 12.50
N PRO A 143 -45.82 -13.96 12.71
CA PRO A 143 -47.01 -14.72 13.07
C PRO A 143 -47.55 -14.33 14.42
#